data_c165062b8bd1222b2b5137da56f92781
#
_entry.id   c165062b8bd1222b2b5137da56f92781
#
_cell.length_a   1.000
_cell.length_b   1.000
_cell.length_c   1.000
_cell.angle_alpha   90.00
_cell.angle_beta   90.00
_cell.angle_gamma   90.00
#
_symmetry.space_group_name_H-M   'P 1'
#
loop_
_entity.id
_entity.type
_entity.pdbx_description
1 polymer ?
#
loop_
_entity_poly.entity_id
_entity_poly.type
_entity_poly.pdbx_seq_one_letter_code
_entity_poly.pdbx_strand_id
1 'polypeptide(L)'
;METFSVSFTLGKASAAHGANVAHNNRKYLADNVKPRETNHNINFKIQRVESAYQELFGAAVAEYNARQKRPCRRIQNYYEHIAEGNREEPYYEVIVQFGDCQTAPVGSHRGNIVSSMLDEYMQDFERRNPNLHVFNASMHRDEACPHLHIDFIPFYTKPHQRGLKKGVSMRAALVEQGFSPENAGKNQLEQWEESERKVLEAILHRHGYEREDKNAHYKHMEISEYKSMQDARRAAAALQKMERISDQELSAESVRFMKAELSIVKQAARRLEEEKYSPYRSFFYASDDKQMYVQQEMTRRGIPYREAENGFEAQDCYLKEIRAIEKSYRTPTVSYRDRLREDIDRMLLQSSSFQELLQHLTESGYQVRTGKYVAVKPFRGERYIRLKSLGEDYSELARSIFPMGITQRMGCGGKMQFRA
;
A
#
# COMPACT_ATOMS: atom_id res chain seq x y z
N MET A 1 23.32 -30.33 13.78
CA MET A 1 22.39 -30.09 12.67
C MET A 1 22.60 -28.70 12.12
N GLU A 2 22.39 -28.51 10.82
CA GLU A 2 22.42 -27.17 10.25
C GLU A 2 21.16 -26.40 10.65
N THR A 3 21.27 -25.08 10.75
CA THR A 3 20.20 -24.23 11.25
C THR A 3 19.76 -23.19 10.22
N PHE A 4 18.50 -22.74 10.35
CA PHE A 4 17.98 -21.55 9.69
C PHE A 4 17.22 -20.68 10.70
N SER A 5 17.33 -19.37 10.58
CA SER A 5 16.40 -18.46 11.22
C SER A 5 15.04 -18.53 10.53
N VAL A 6 13.96 -18.26 11.28
CA VAL A 6 12.58 -18.21 10.75
C VAL A 6 12.03 -16.81 10.98
N SER A 7 11.59 -16.15 9.92
CA SER A 7 10.88 -14.89 9.97
C SER A 7 9.44 -15.09 9.52
N PHE A 8 8.52 -14.56 10.33
CA PHE A 8 7.08 -14.49 10.05
C PHE A 8 6.62 -13.11 10.44
N THR A 9 6.31 -12.28 9.45
CA THR A 9 5.97 -10.88 9.65
C THR A 9 4.59 -10.58 9.07
N LEU A 10 3.74 -9.93 9.88
CA LEU A 10 2.40 -9.50 9.45
C LEU A 10 2.40 -8.01 9.13
N GLY A 11 2.05 -7.67 7.90
CA GLY A 11 1.83 -6.32 7.40
C GLY A 11 0.34 -6.00 7.27
N LYS A 12 -0.01 -4.70 7.34
CA LYS A 12 -1.36 -4.16 7.16
C LYS A 12 -1.43 -3.34 5.89
N ALA A 13 -2.56 -3.35 5.20
CA ALA A 13 -2.76 -2.55 3.99
C ALA A 13 -2.60 -1.04 4.22
N SER A 14 -3.02 -0.53 5.39
CA SER A 14 -2.95 0.89 5.75
C SER A 14 -1.58 1.35 6.25
N ALA A 15 -0.64 0.44 6.53
CA ALA A 15 0.67 0.81 7.05
C ALA A 15 1.55 1.43 5.94
N ALA A 16 2.32 2.46 6.26
CA ALA A 16 3.21 3.14 5.31
C ALA A 16 4.23 2.21 4.63
N HIS A 17 4.60 1.12 5.32
CA HIS A 17 5.47 0.03 4.83
C HIS A 17 4.76 -1.31 4.98
N GLY A 18 3.44 -1.33 4.77
CA GLY A 18 2.60 -2.52 4.90
C GLY A 18 2.49 -3.32 3.61
N ALA A 19 1.45 -4.11 3.54
CA ALA A 19 1.15 -4.97 2.41
C ALA A 19 1.17 -4.23 1.06
N ASN A 20 2.03 -4.65 0.15
CA ASN A 20 2.24 -4.00 -1.14
C ASN A 20 2.08 -4.97 -2.31
N VAL A 21 0.82 -5.22 -2.67
CA VAL A 21 0.46 -6.13 -3.78
C VAL A 21 1.10 -5.74 -5.12
N ALA A 22 1.37 -4.44 -5.34
CA ALA A 22 2.04 -4.00 -6.57
C ALA A 22 3.51 -4.43 -6.61
N HIS A 23 4.22 -4.35 -5.48
CA HIS A 23 5.57 -4.91 -5.32
C HIS A 23 5.55 -6.43 -5.44
N ASN A 24 4.62 -7.11 -4.75
CA ASN A 24 4.53 -8.57 -4.75
C ASN A 24 4.32 -9.12 -6.17
N ASN A 25 3.57 -8.41 -7.00
CA ASN A 25 3.30 -8.76 -8.39
C ASN A 25 4.28 -8.14 -9.40
N ARG A 26 5.40 -7.56 -8.93
CA ARG A 26 6.44 -6.95 -9.79
C ARG A 26 5.89 -5.91 -10.78
N LYS A 27 4.84 -5.15 -10.39
CA LYS A 27 4.36 -4.01 -11.17
C LYS A 27 5.37 -2.87 -11.23
N TYR A 28 6.26 -2.82 -10.26
CA TYR A 28 7.48 -2.02 -10.25
C TYR A 28 8.61 -2.82 -9.59
N LEU A 29 9.84 -2.48 -9.93
CA LEU A 29 11.03 -3.14 -9.40
C LEU A 29 11.70 -2.22 -8.39
N ALA A 30 11.90 -2.70 -7.17
CA ALA A 30 12.70 -2.02 -6.17
C ALA A 30 14.20 -2.23 -6.44
N ASP A 31 15.06 -1.39 -5.87
CA ASP A 31 16.51 -1.40 -6.13
C ASP A 31 17.22 -2.72 -5.80
N ASN A 32 16.63 -3.53 -4.91
CA ASN A 32 17.16 -4.83 -4.51
C ASN A 32 16.72 -5.99 -5.40
N VAL A 33 15.82 -5.75 -6.36
CA VAL A 33 15.31 -6.75 -7.30
C VAL A 33 16.27 -6.90 -8.47
N LYS A 34 16.55 -8.13 -8.87
CA LYS A 34 17.34 -8.46 -10.05
C LYS A 34 16.40 -8.68 -11.26
N PRO A 35 16.26 -7.70 -12.18
CA PRO A 35 15.25 -7.75 -13.24
C PRO A 35 15.33 -8.98 -14.15
N ARG A 36 16.52 -9.55 -14.32
CA ARG A 36 16.75 -10.72 -15.16
C ARG A 36 16.31 -12.04 -14.52
N GLU A 37 16.05 -12.02 -13.21
CA GLU A 37 15.69 -13.21 -12.43
C GLU A 37 14.20 -13.24 -12.06
N THR A 38 13.42 -12.22 -12.42
CA THR A 38 11.98 -12.11 -12.07
C THR A 38 11.14 -13.26 -12.64
N ASN A 39 11.57 -13.89 -13.73
CA ASN A 39 10.94 -15.09 -14.29
C ASN A 39 11.12 -16.34 -13.42
N HIS A 40 11.98 -16.30 -12.40
CA HIS A 40 12.15 -17.38 -11.43
C HIS A 40 11.18 -17.28 -10.25
N ASN A 41 10.44 -16.17 -10.12
CA ASN A 41 9.42 -16.02 -9.11
C ASN A 41 8.27 -17.00 -9.36
N ILE A 42 7.65 -17.45 -8.27
CA ILE A 42 6.52 -18.38 -8.34
C ILE A 42 5.27 -17.63 -7.87
N ASN A 43 4.30 -17.51 -8.75
CA ASN A 43 3.00 -16.93 -8.40
C ASN A 43 2.01 -18.07 -8.14
N PHE A 44 1.63 -18.25 -6.88
CA PHE A 44 0.64 -19.27 -6.49
C PHE A 44 -0.78 -18.80 -6.78
N LYS A 45 -1.04 -17.51 -6.56
CA LYS A 45 -2.33 -16.89 -6.81
C LYS A 45 -2.17 -15.41 -7.16
N ILE A 46 -2.88 -14.96 -8.16
CA ILE A 46 -2.96 -13.54 -8.55
C ILE A 46 -4.42 -13.21 -8.81
N GLN A 47 -5.04 -12.47 -7.90
CA GLN A 47 -6.41 -11.98 -8.02
C GLN A 47 -6.45 -10.51 -7.58
N ARG A 48 -7.29 -9.71 -8.22
CA ARG A 48 -7.52 -8.33 -7.75
C ARG A 48 -8.30 -8.36 -6.44
N VAL A 49 -7.93 -7.51 -5.49
CA VAL A 49 -8.58 -7.44 -4.18
C VAL A 49 -10.06 -7.13 -4.29
N GLU A 50 -10.45 -6.26 -5.24
CA GLU A 50 -11.86 -5.93 -5.46
C GLU A 50 -12.67 -7.14 -5.95
N SER A 51 -12.06 -7.98 -6.81
CA SER A 51 -12.68 -9.22 -7.29
C SER A 51 -12.84 -10.24 -6.16
N ALA A 52 -11.84 -10.37 -5.30
CA ALA A 52 -11.90 -11.22 -4.11
C ALA A 52 -13.00 -10.76 -3.12
N TYR A 53 -13.14 -9.45 -2.94
CA TYR A 53 -14.24 -8.89 -2.13
C TYR A 53 -15.60 -9.19 -2.71
N GLN A 54 -15.76 -9.08 -4.02
CA GLN A 54 -17.02 -9.39 -4.70
C GLN A 54 -17.38 -10.89 -4.56
N GLU A 55 -16.40 -11.75 -4.69
CA GLU A 55 -16.56 -13.20 -4.50
C GLU A 55 -16.95 -13.54 -3.05
N LEU A 56 -16.21 -12.99 -2.07
CA LEU A 56 -16.41 -13.31 -0.66
C LEU A 56 -17.71 -12.72 -0.09
N PHE A 57 -18.03 -11.48 -0.43
CA PHE A 57 -19.05 -10.69 0.28
C PHE A 57 -20.22 -10.29 -0.60
N GLY A 58 -20.15 -10.46 -1.92
CA GLY A 58 -21.18 -9.97 -2.86
C GLY A 58 -22.59 -10.45 -2.49
N ALA A 59 -22.76 -11.71 -2.16
CA ALA A 59 -24.05 -12.27 -1.73
C ALA A 59 -24.55 -11.65 -0.41
N ALA A 60 -23.68 -11.51 0.59
CA ALA A 60 -24.01 -10.92 1.88
C ALA A 60 -24.37 -9.43 1.77
N VAL A 61 -23.66 -8.69 0.90
CA VAL A 61 -23.93 -7.28 0.60
C VAL A 61 -25.26 -7.12 -0.15
N ALA A 62 -25.55 -7.98 -1.12
CA ALA A 62 -26.82 -7.97 -1.85
C ALA A 62 -28.00 -8.22 -0.90
N GLU A 63 -27.90 -9.22 -0.02
CA GLU A 63 -28.91 -9.52 1.00
C GLU A 63 -29.10 -8.35 1.98
N TYR A 64 -28.00 -7.74 2.44
CA TYR A 64 -28.06 -6.58 3.29
C TYR A 64 -28.76 -5.40 2.60
N ASN A 65 -28.36 -5.09 1.36
CA ASN A 65 -28.89 -3.99 0.57
C ASN A 65 -30.39 -4.15 0.26
N ALA A 66 -30.86 -5.38 0.02
CA ALA A 66 -32.26 -5.66 -0.21
C ALA A 66 -33.15 -5.30 0.99
N ARG A 67 -32.60 -5.39 2.20
CA ARG A 67 -33.30 -5.03 3.46
C ARG A 67 -33.28 -3.53 3.76
N GLN A 68 -32.46 -2.72 3.02
CA GLN A 68 -32.32 -1.29 3.28
C GLN A 68 -33.37 -0.48 2.56
N LYS A 69 -34.28 0.13 3.32
CA LYS A 69 -35.32 1.04 2.80
C LYS A 69 -34.72 2.35 2.26
N ARG A 70 -33.63 2.85 2.86
CA ARG A 70 -32.99 4.12 2.48
C ARG A 70 -31.77 3.84 1.60
N PRO A 71 -31.67 4.40 0.38
CA PRO A 71 -30.53 4.20 -0.52
C PRO A 71 -29.17 4.56 0.10
N CYS A 72 -29.11 5.60 0.94
CA CYS A 72 -27.89 6.04 1.61
C CYS A 72 -27.32 5.02 2.63
N ARG A 73 -28.09 3.98 2.97
CA ARG A 73 -27.62 2.89 3.84
C ARG A 73 -27.12 1.67 3.05
N ARG A 74 -27.26 1.69 1.74
CA ARG A 74 -26.79 0.60 0.87
C ARG A 74 -25.30 0.71 0.64
N ILE A 75 -24.62 -0.42 0.68
CA ILE A 75 -23.20 -0.53 0.39
C ILE A 75 -23.05 -0.73 -1.11
N GLN A 76 -22.41 0.21 -1.80
CA GLN A 76 -22.18 0.14 -3.24
C GLN A 76 -20.93 -0.68 -3.56
N ASN A 77 -19.84 -0.42 -2.85
CA ASN A 77 -18.57 -1.13 -2.94
C ASN A 77 -18.09 -1.47 -1.52
N TYR A 78 -18.07 -2.75 -1.19
CA TYR A 78 -17.71 -3.15 0.18
C TYR A 78 -16.21 -3.01 0.43
N TYR A 79 -15.37 -3.20 -0.57
CA TYR A 79 -13.92 -2.94 -0.44
C TYR A 79 -13.65 -1.46 -0.10
N GLU A 80 -14.20 -0.52 -0.87
CA GLU A 80 -14.07 0.90 -0.59
C GLU A 80 -14.62 1.26 0.81
N HIS A 81 -15.77 0.68 1.16
CA HIS A 81 -16.39 0.90 2.48
C HIS A 81 -15.47 0.50 3.64
N ILE A 82 -14.71 -0.59 3.50
CA ILE A 82 -13.73 -1.02 4.50
C ILE A 82 -12.46 -0.18 4.42
N ALA A 83 -11.92 0.06 3.22
CA ALA A 83 -10.68 0.80 3.01
C ALA A 83 -10.76 2.27 3.46
N GLU A 84 -11.94 2.91 3.32
CA GLU A 84 -12.20 4.26 3.81
C GLU A 84 -12.56 4.28 5.32
N GLY A 85 -12.85 3.14 5.90
CA GLY A 85 -13.18 2.98 7.31
C GLY A 85 -11.93 2.96 8.19
N ASN A 86 -12.11 3.32 9.48
CA ASN A 86 -11.01 3.32 10.47
C ASN A 86 -11.08 2.13 11.44
N ARG A 87 -11.92 1.12 11.17
CA ARG A 87 -12.16 0.03 12.12
C ARG A 87 -11.45 -1.27 11.76
N GLU A 88 -11.43 -1.61 10.47
CA GLU A 88 -10.88 -2.86 9.97
C GLU A 88 -9.91 -2.57 8.84
N GLU A 89 -8.86 -3.37 8.74
CA GLU A 89 -7.96 -3.35 7.59
C GLU A 89 -8.61 -4.10 6.44
N PRO A 90 -8.53 -3.59 5.20
CA PRO A 90 -9.13 -4.26 4.06
C PRO A 90 -8.48 -5.60 3.73
N TYR A 91 -7.19 -5.74 3.96
CA TYR A 91 -6.43 -6.99 3.82
C TYR A 91 -5.13 -6.91 4.63
N TYR A 92 -4.48 -8.05 4.75
CA TYR A 92 -3.18 -8.21 5.42
C TYR A 92 -2.22 -8.95 4.51
N GLU A 93 -0.94 -8.82 4.78
CA GLU A 93 0.13 -9.56 4.16
C GLU A 93 0.92 -10.33 5.21
N VAL A 94 1.27 -11.57 4.91
CA VAL A 94 2.29 -12.30 5.65
C VAL A 94 3.53 -12.44 4.77
N ILE A 95 4.69 -12.11 5.34
CA ILE A 95 5.98 -12.39 4.72
C ILE A 95 6.64 -13.50 5.50
N VAL A 96 6.98 -14.60 4.81
CA VAL A 96 7.63 -15.78 5.39
C VAL A 96 9.01 -15.96 4.77
N GLN A 97 10.00 -16.20 5.61
CA GLN A 97 11.37 -16.42 5.17
C GLN A 97 12.10 -17.39 6.09
N PHE A 98 12.91 -18.26 5.51
CA PHE A 98 13.90 -19.09 6.20
C PHE A 98 15.29 -18.60 5.87
N GLY A 99 16.14 -18.42 6.88
CA GLY A 99 17.48 -17.90 6.71
C GLY A 99 17.51 -16.43 6.28
N ASP A 100 18.63 -16.05 5.69
CA ASP A 100 18.90 -14.70 5.16
C ASP A 100 19.80 -14.77 3.93
N CYS A 101 20.19 -13.62 3.39
CA CYS A 101 21.03 -13.52 2.20
C CYS A 101 22.43 -14.17 2.34
N GLN A 102 22.87 -14.48 3.57
CA GLN A 102 24.15 -15.17 3.84
C GLN A 102 23.95 -16.67 3.95
N THR A 103 22.89 -17.11 4.60
CA THR A 103 22.61 -18.51 4.90
C THR A 103 21.85 -19.23 3.79
N ALA A 104 21.04 -18.49 3.01
CA ALA A 104 20.21 -19.02 1.94
C ALA A 104 20.11 -18.09 0.71
N PRO A 105 21.23 -17.68 0.08
CA PRO A 105 21.16 -16.81 -1.09
C PRO A 105 20.44 -17.47 -2.24
N VAL A 106 19.68 -16.68 -3.01
CA VAL A 106 19.03 -17.15 -4.26
C VAL A 106 20.06 -17.75 -5.20
N GLY A 107 19.70 -18.87 -5.84
CA GLY A 107 20.59 -19.62 -6.76
C GLY A 107 21.54 -20.58 -6.06
N SER A 108 21.68 -20.54 -4.73
CA SER A 108 22.46 -21.52 -3.97
C SER A 108 21.65 -22.80 -3.71
N HIS A 109 22.36 -23.90 -3.38
CA HIS A 109 21.70 -25.13 -2.94
C HIS A 109 20.76 -24.90 -1.75
N ARG A 110 21.23 -24.16 -0.73
CA ARG A 110 20.40 -23.81 0.45
C ARG A 110 19.21 -22.92 0.09
N GLY A 111 19.38 -21.97 -0.84
CA GLY A 111 18.28 -21.16 -1.35
C GLY A 111 17.22 -21.99 -2.08
N ASN A 112 17.61 -23.06 -2.79
CA ASN A 112 16.65 -23.97 -3.41
C ASN A 112 15.89 -24.81 -2.36
N ILE A 113 16.56 -25.27 -1.29
CA ILE A 113 15.90 -25.95 -0.17
C ILE A 113 14.90 -25.02 0.50
N VAL A 114 15.28 -23.77 0.77
CA VAL A 114 14.37 -22.75 1.33
C VAL A 114 13.16 -22.53 0.42
N SER A 115 13.36 -22.46 -0.89
CA SER A 115 12.24 -22.36 -1.85
C SER A 115 11.28 -23.55 -1.74
N SER A 116 11.78 -24.76 -1.56
CA SER A 116 10.94 -25.96 -1.37
C SER A 116 10.17 -25.93 -0.06
N MET A 117 10.79 -25.45 1.03
CA MET A 117 10.13 -25.29 2.33
C MET A 117 9.02 -24.23 2.27
N LEU A 118 9.25 -23.12 1.56
CA LEU A 118 8.25 -22.05 1.37
C LEU A 118 7.07 -22.53 0.51
N ASP A 119 7.34 -23.33 -0.50
CA ASP A 119 6.31 -23.96 -1.33
C ASP A 119 5.43 -24.91 -0.49
N GLU A 120 6.05 -25.79 0.30
CA GLU A 120 5.34 -26.67 1.24
C GLU A 120 4.47 -25.89 2.23
N TYR A 121 4.97 -24.79 2.76
CA TYR A 121 4.22 -23.93 3.67
C TYR A 121 2.97 -23.32 2.98
N MET A 122 3.14 -22.83 1.76
CA MET A 122 2.06 -22.20 0.99
C MET A 122 0.94 -23.18 0.62
N GLN A 123 1.29 -24.39 0.21
CA GLN A 123 0.31 -25.39 -0.23
C GLN A 123 -0.78 -25.68 0.81
N ASP A 124 -0.44 -25.60 2.09
CA ASP A 124 -1.35 -25.89 3.20
C ASP A 124 -1.92 -24.65 3.89
N PHE A 125 -1.51 -23.44 3.47
CA PHE A 125 -1.86 -22.20 4.18
C PHE A 125 -3.38 -21.97 4.26
N GLU A 126 -4.10 -22.04 3.13
CA GLU A 126 -5.55 -21.82 3.11
C GLU A 126 -6.31 -22.92 3.88
N ARG A 127 -5.81 -24.16 3.88
CA ARG A 127 -6.42 -25.27 4.65
C ARG A 127 -6.28 -25.06 6.16
N ARG A 128 -5.14 -24.56 6.61
CA ARG A 128 -4.92 -24.23 8.03
C ARG A 128 -5.67 -22.97 8.45
N ASN A 129 -5.91 -22.07 7.51
CA ASN A 129 -6.47 -20.75 7.74
C ASN A 129 -7.77 -20.53 6.95
N PRO A 130 -8.85 -21.29 7.23
CA PRO A 130 -10.07 -21.29 6.42
C PRO A 130 -10.82 -19.95 6.42
N ASN A 131 -10.56 -19.05 7.37
CA ASN A 131 -11.14 -17.71 7.45
C ASN A 131 -10.21 -16.61 6.95
N LEU A 132 -9.06 -16.97 6.37
CA LEU A 132 -8.12 -16.03 5.73
C LEU A 132 -8.09 -16.34 4.23
N HIS A 133 -8.91 -15.62 3.47
CA HIS A 133 -9.00 -15.81 2.02
C HIS A 133 -7.80 -15.21 1.31
N VAL A 134 -6.90 -16.05 0.82
CA VAL A 134 -5.76 -15.62 0.02
C VAL A 134 -6.26 -15.13 -1.33
N PHE A 135 -5.92 -13.91 -1.72
CA PHE A 135 -6.20 -13.37 -3.04
C PHE A 135 -4.95 -13.15 -3.87
N ASN A 136 -3.78 -13.05 -3.23
CA ASN A 136 -2.50 -12.93 -3.90
C ASN A 136 -1.44 -13.68 -3.11
N ALA A 137 -0.59 -14.45 -3.78
CA ALA A 137 0.55 -15.11 -3.16
C ALA A 137 1.67 -15.30 -4.16
N SER A 138 2.88 -14.84 -3.79
CA SER A 138 4.06 -14.88 -4.65
C SER A 138 5.31 -15.24 -3.85
N MET A 139 6.11 -16.15 -4.35
CA MET A 139 7.46 -16.43 -3.84
C MET A 139 8.47 -15.69 -4.70
N HIS A 140 9.21 -14.79 -4.08
CA HIS A 140 10.27 -14.04 -4.74
C HIS A 140 11.58 -14.80 -4.69
N ARG A 141 12.18 -14.98 -5.86
CA ARG A 141 13.48 -15.61 -6.10
C ARG A 141 14.40 -14.72 -6.92
N ASP A 142 14.08 -13.45 -7.02
CA ASP A 142 14.79 -12.40 -7.75
C ASP A 142 15.43 -11.33 -6.85
N GLU A 143 15.42 -11.58 -5.54
CA GLU A 143 16.07 -10.74 -4.53
C GLU A 143 17.27 -11.47 -3.87
N ALA A 144 17.67 -11.05 -2.67
CA ALA A 144 18.85 -11.61 -2.01
C ALA A 144 18.66 -13.06 -1.52
N CYS A 145 17.47 -13.37 -0.99
CA CYS A 145 17.10 -14.73 -0.54
C CYS A 145 15.61 -15.00 -0.84
N PRO A 146 15.22 -16.28 -0.99
CA PRO A 146 13.83 -16.63 -1.25
C PRO A 146 12.94 -16.23 -0.06
N HIS A 147 11.80 -15.65 -0.35
CA HIS A 147 10.76 -15.33 0.62
C HIS A 147 9.39 -15.36 -0.03
N LEU A 148 8.37 -15.57 0.79
CA LEU A 148 6.99 -15.74 0.35
C LEU A 148 6.14 -14.59 0.87
N HIS A 149 5.38 -13.98 -0.02
CA HIS A 149 4.34 -13.00 0.26
C HIS A 149 2.97 -13.65 0.12
N ILE A 150 2.11 -13.50 1.13
CA ILE A 150 0.74 -14.01 1.14
C ILE A 150 -0.19 -12.87 1.52
N ASP A 151 -0.93 -12.35 0.56
CA ASP A 151 -1.94 -11.31 0.77
C ASP A 151 -3.31 -11.96 0.94
N PHE A 152 -4.00 -11.65 2.05
CA PHE A 152 -5.26 -12.28 2.39
C PHE A 152 -6.29 -11.32 3.02
N ILE A 153 -7.56 -11.66 2.85
CA ILE A 153 -8.70 -10.96 3.44
C ILE A 153 -9.22 -11.82 4.61
N PRO A 154 -9.14 -11.34 5.86
CA PRO A 154 -9.75 -12.05 6.99
C PRO A 154 -11.25 -11.85 6.99
N PHE A 155 -12.02 -12.95 7.06
CA PHE A 155 -13.46 -12.87 7.06
C PHE A 155 -14.09 -13.74 8.16
N TYR A 156 -15.26 -13.33 8.60
CA TYR A 156 -16.08 -14.09 9.54
C TYR A 156 -17.51 -14.27 9.03
N THR A 157 -18.17 -15.31 9.51
CA THR A 157 -19.53 -15.67 9.13
C THR A 157 -20.42 -15.70 10.38
N LYS A 158 -20.91 -14.53 10.82
CA LYS A 158 -21.86 -14.46 11.94
C LYS A 158 -23.26 -14.13 11.46
N PRO A 159 -24.28 -14.84 11.92
CA PRO A 159 -25.66 -14.45 11.69
C PRO A 159 -25.98 -13.20 12.50
N HIS A 160 -25.87 -12.01 11.87
CA HIS A 160 -26.35 -10.77 12.45
C HIS A 160 -27.76 -10.45 11.96
N GLN A 161 -28.69 -10.21 12.88
CA GLN A 161 -30.05 -9.82 12.50
C GLN A 161 -30.10 -8.47 11.77
N ARG A 162 -29.19 -7.53 12.05
CA ARG A 162 -29.21 -6.15 11.53
C ARG A 162 -28.00 -5.75 10.66
N GLY A 163 -26.94 -6.55 10.60
CA GLY A 163 -25.71 -6.28 9.84
C GLY A 163 -25.51 -7.19 8.66
N LEU A 164 -24.28 -7.19 8.13
CA LEU A 164 -23.82 -8.17 7.15
C LEU A 164 -23.68 -9.55 7.84
N LYS A 165 -24.10 -10.60 7.15
CA LYS A 165 -23.92 -11.99 7.62
C LYS A 165 -22.48 -12.47 7.49
N LYS A 166 -21.70 -11.84 6.65
CA LYS A 166 -20.28 -12.09 6.42
C LYS A 166 -19.56 -10.75 6.34
N GLY A 167 -18.48 -10.60 7.08
CA GLY A 167 -17.78 -9.33 7.15
C GLY A 167 -16.27 -9.51 7.30
N VAL A 168 -15.53 -8.38 7.22
CA VAL A 168 -14.09 -8.32 7.40
C VAL A 168 -13.79 -8.05 8.87
N SER A 169 -12.97 -8.89 9.49
CA SER A 169 -12.32 -8.63 10.77
C SER A 169 -11.28 -9.70 11.06
N MET A 170 -10.03 -9.31 11.29
CA MET A 170 -8.96 -10.24 11.66
C MET A 170 -9.29 -10.97 12.98
N ARG A 171 -9.70 -10.21 13.99
CA ARG A 171 -10.06 -10.77 15.29
C ARG A 171 -11.19 -11.78 15.19
N ALA A 172 -12.27 -11.43 14.48
CA ALA A 172 -13.43 -12.32 14.38
C ALA A 172 -13.11 -13.56 13.53
N ALA A 173 -12.32 -13.44 12.48
CA ALA A 173 -11.82 -14.55 11.67
C ALA A 173 -11.04 -15.55 12.52
N LEU A 174 -10.11 -15.07 13.34
CA LEU A 174 -9.29 -15.92 14.20
C LEU A 174 -10.11 -16.58 15.31
N VAL A 175 -11.09 -15.89 15.88
CA VAL A 175 -12.04 -16.50 16.85
C VAL A 175 -12.83 -17.63 16.19
N GLU A 176 -13.29 -17.45 14.96
CA GLU A 176 -14.02 -18.48 14.20
C GLU A 176 -13.14 -19.68 13.88
N GLN A 177 -11.83 -19.50 13.74
CA GLN A 177 -10.81 -20.56 13.61
C GLN A 177 -10.45 -21.24 14.95
N GLY A 178 -11.00 -20.78 16.09
CA GLY A 178 -10.79 -21.39 17.39
C GLY A 178 -9.72 -20.73 18.28
N PHE A 179 -9.15 -19.60 17.86
CA PHE A 179 -8.24 -18.82 18.69
C PHE A 179 -9.04 -17.99 19.71
N SER A 180 -9.01 -18.41 20.98
CA SER A 180 -9.79 -17.77 22.05
C SER A 180 -8.96 -16.79 22.87
N PRO A 181 -9.51 -15.63 23.30
CA PRO A 181 -8.82 -14.70 24.18
C PRO A 181 -8.58 -15.28 25.60
N GLU A 182 -9.25 -16.35 25.95
CA GLU A 182 -9.19 -16.99 27.26
C GLU A 182 -7.96 -17.90 27.42
N ASN A 183 -7.24 -18.20 26.35
CA ASN A 183 -6.08 -19.07 26.37
C ASN A 183 -4.80 -18.28 26.71
N ALA A 184 -4.28 -18.48 27.92
CA ALA A 184 -2.89 -18.20 28.33
C ALA A 184 -2.42 -16.74 28.24
N GLY A 185 -3.30 -15.74 28.38
CA GLY A 185 -2.87 -14.32 28.42
C GLY A 185 -2.39 -13.74 27.09
N LYS A 186 -2.56 -14.48 26.00
CA LYS A 186 -2.22 -14.03 24.64
C LYS A 186 -3.50 -13.66 23.88
N ASN A 187 -3.45 -12.61 23.06
CA ASN A 187 -4.55 -12.28 22.18
C ASN A 187 -4.61 -13.27 21.00
N GLN A 188 -5.71 -13.25 20.23
CA GLN A 188 -5.95 -14.19 19.11
C GLN A 188 -4.87 -14.13 18.04
N LEU A 189 -4.35 -12.92 17.76
CA LEU A 189 -3.32 -12.71 16.76
C LEU A 189 -2.01 -13.37 17.17
N GLU A 190 -1.58 -13.16 18.41
CA GLU A 190 -0.37 -13.77 18.97
C GLU A 190 -0.45 -15.30 18.99
N GLN A 191 -1.61 -15.86 19.32
CA GLN A 191 -1.86 -17.31 19.28
C GLN A 191 -1.75 -17.87 17.87
N TRP A 192 -2.34 -17.17 16.89
CA TRP A 192 -2.27 -17.57 15.49
C TRP A 192 -0.85 -17.49 14.95
N GLU A 193 -0.14 -16.37 15.18
CA GLU A 193 1.25 -16.23 14.77
C GLU A 193 2.17 -17.31 15.38
N GLU A 194 1.94 -17.66 16.64
CA GLU A 194 2.67 -18.75 17.29
C GLU A 194 2.34 -20.10 16.65
N SER A 195 1.10 -20.33 16.30
CA SER A 195 0.69 -21.57 15.61
C SER A 195 1.34 -21.68 14.24
N GLU A 196 1.39 -20.61 13.46
CA GLU A 196 2.08 -20.60 12.15
C GLU A 196 3.60 -20.76 12.28
N ARG A 197 4.22 -20.15 13.30
CA ARG A 197 5.64 -20.38 13.61
C ARG A 197 5.95 -21.86 13.93
N LYS A 198 5.07 -22.55 14.66
CA LYS A 198 5.20 -24.00 14.91
C LYS A 198 5.13 -24.84 13.63
N VAL A 199 4.27 -24.43 12.69
CA VAL A 199 4.22 -25.08 11.36
C VAL A 199 5.55 -24.89 10.62
N LEU A 200 6.09 -23.67 10.62
CA LEU A 200 7.39 -23.39 9.98
C LEU A 200 8.54 -24.18 10.64
N GLU A 201 8.56 -24.31 11.96
CA GLU A 201 9.51 -25.16 12.67
C GLU A 201 9.36 -26.64 12.29
N ALA A 202 8.14 -27.14 12.19
CA ALA A 202 7.89 -28.50 11.75
C ALA A 202 8.34 -28.77 10.31
N ILE A 203 8.24 -27.77 9.41
CA ILE A 203 8.80 -27.87 8.04
C ILE A 203 10.32 -27.94 8.11
N LEU A 204 10.98 -27.07 8.89
CA LEU A 204 12.44 -27.12 9.09
C LEU A 204 12.91 -28.51 9.50
N HIS A 205 12.28 -29.08 10.54
CA HIS A 205 12.61 -30.39 11.05
C HIS A 205 12.43 -31.52 10.00
N ARG A 206 11.37 -31.46 9.18
CA ARG A 206 11.15 -32.44 8.09
C ARG A 206 12.26 -32.39 7.05
N HIS A 207 12.82 -31.19 6.81
CA HIS A 207 13.94 -30.99 5.90
C HIS A 207 15.32 -31.20 6.54
N GLY A 208 15.39 -31.66 7.81
CA GLY A 208 16.62 -31.97 8.54
C GLY A 208 17.35 -30.76 9.12
N TYR A 209 16.67 -29.64 9.30
CA TYR A 209 17.22 -28.41 9.89
C TYR A 209 16.60 -28.10 11.24
N GLU A 210 17.31 -27.30 12.03
CA GLU A 210 16.82 -26.75 13.30
C GLU A 210 16.63 -25.24 13.19
N ARG A 211 15.75 -24.71 14.04
CA ARG A 211 15.58 -23.27 14.14
C ARG A 211 16.75 -22.63 14.86
N GLU A 212 17.37 -21.63 14.22
CA GLU A 212 18.31 -20.73 14.87
C GLU A 212 17.53 -19.67 15.65
N ASP A 213 17.71 -19.62 16.97
CA ASP A 213 17.20 -18.51 17.76
C ASP A 213 18.24 -17.39 17.81
N LYS A 214 18.01 -16.34 17.02
CA LYS A 214 18.89 -15.16 16.97
C LYS A 214 18.74 -14.25 18.19
N ASN A 215 17.79 -14.54 19.13
CA ASN A 215 17.44 -13.67 20.27
C ASN A 215 17.29 -12.18 19.89
N ALA A 216 16.88 -11.94 18.66
CA ALA A 216 16.85 -10.61 18.07
C ALA A 216 15.52 -9.93 18.41
N HIS A 217 15.40 -9.41 19.61
CA HIS A 217 14.29 -8.53 20.01
C HIS A 217 14.59 -7.07 19.57
N TYR A 218 14.72 -6.86 18.27
CA TYR A 218 14.87 -5.50 17.76
C TYR A 218 13.53 -4.80 17.73
N LYS A 219 13.49 -3.57 18.27
CA LYS A 219 12.39 -2.64 17.91
C LYS A 219 12.37 -2.49 16.40
N HIS A 220 11.20 -2.31 15.85
CA HIS A 220 11.03 -2.00 14.42
C HIS A 220 11.97 -0.85 14.07
N MET A 221 12.98 -1.13 13.24
CA MET A 221 13.94 -0.14 12.73
C MET A 221 13.58 0.16 11.28
N GLU A 222 13.88 1.38 10.85
CA GLU A 222 13.85 1.72 9.42
C GLU A 222 14.87 0.84 8.67
N ILE A 223 14.56 0.48 7.43
CA ILE A 223 15.41 -0.41 6.60
C ILE A 223 16.84 0.12 6.48
N SER A 224 17.00 1.44 6.36
CA SER A 224 18.30 2.11 6.32
C SER A 224 19.08 1.94 7.62
N GLU A 225 18.44 2.12 8.77
CA GLU A 225 19.04 1.93 10.09
C GLU A 225 19.44 0.47 10.31
N TYR A 226 18.56 -0.47 9.90
CA TYR A 226 18.87 -1.89 9.99
C TYR A 226 20.07 -2.28 9.11
N LYS A 227 20.12 -1.80 7.86
CA LYS A 227 21.26 -2.03 6.95
C LYS A 227 22.56 -1.47 7.55
N SER A 228 22.55 -0.24 8.02
CA SER A 228 23.70 0.42 8.64
C SER A 228 24.20 -0.36 9.87
N MET A 229 23.29 -0.79 10.74
CA MET A 229 23.63 -1.61 11.89
C MET A 229 24.23 -2.97 11.50
N GLN A 230 23.70 -3.62 10.47
CA GLN A 230 24.24 -4.90 9.97
C GLN A 230 25.63 -4.71 9.34
N ASP A 231 25.84 -3.65 8.58
CA ASP A 231 27.15 -3.35 8.00
C ASP A 231 28.19 -3.03 9.09
N ALA A 232 27.81 -2.28 10.14
CA ALA A 232 28.68 -2.05 11.31
C ALA A 232 29.04 -3.33 12.06
N ARG A 233 28.09 -4.27 12.24
CA ARG A 233 28.34 -5.59 12.84
C ARG A 233 29.27 -6.44 11.99
N ARG A 234 29.10 -6.45 10.66
CA ARG A 234 29.99 -7.15 9.73
C ARG A 234 31.41 -6.58 9.81
N ALA A 235 31.54 -5.25 9.85
CA ALA A 235 32.82 -4.58 9.99
C ALA A 235 33.51 -4.94 11.33
N ALA A 236 32.77 -4.94 12.43
CA ALA A 236 33.29 -5.33 13.75
C ALA A 236 33.73 -6.81 13.80
N ALA A 237 32.94 -7.72 13.23
CA ALA A 237 33.27 -9.14 13.12
C ALA A 237 34.54 -9.38 12.27
N ALA A 238 34.66 -8.62 11.14
CA ALA A 238 35.84 -8.68 10.29
C ALA A 238 37.08 -8.17 11.00
N LEU A 239 36.99 -7.09 11.80
CA LEU A 239 38.10 -6.60 12.61
C LEU A 239 38.54 -7.61 13.67
N GLN A 240 37.61 -8.23 14.42
CA GLN A 240 37.93 -9.29 15.37
C GLN A 240 38.64 -10.49 14.73
N LYS A 241 38.23 -10.84 13.53
CA LYS A 241 38.85 -11.93 12.78
C LYS A 241 40.26 -11.57 12.33
N MET A 242 40.47 -10.31 11.91
CA MET A 242 41.81 -9.77 11.59
C MET A 242 42.74 -9.75 12.78
N GLU A 243 42.29 -9.34 13.97
CA GLU A 243 43.06 -9.37 15.23
C GLU A 243 43.53 -10.79 15.59
N ARG A 244 42.67 -11.81 15.37
CA ARG A 244 43.03 -13.22 15.62
C ARG A 244 44.05 -13.79 14.63
N ILE A 245 44.16 -13.20 13.41
CA ILE A 245 45.06 -13.66 12.36
C ILE A 245 46.42 -12.97 12.47
N SER A 246 46.54 -11.84 13.16
CA SER A 246 47.78 -11.07 13.31
C SER A 246 48.90 -11.86 14.07
N ASP A 247 48.53 -12.90 14.82
CA ASP A 247 49.43 -13.71 15.60
C ASP A 247 49.93 -15.01 14.92
N GLN A 248 49.55 -15.23 13.63
CA GLN A 248 49.99 -16.42 12.88
C GLN A 248 50.79 -16.03 11.63
N GLU A 249 51.80 -16.85 11.25
CA GLU A 249 52.52 -16.68 9.98
C GLU A 249 51.55 -16.68 8.77
N LEU A 250 51.56 -15.56 8.02
CA LEU A 250 50.61 -15.27 6.97
C LEU A 250 50.88 -16.10 5.71
N SER A 251 50.04 -17.07 5.44
CA SER A 251 50.02 -17.76 4.15
C SER A 251 49.45 -16.87 3.05
N ALA A 252 49.72 -17.17 1.77
CA ALA A 252 49.15 -16.45 0.61
C ALA A 252 47.61 -16.47 0.61
N GLU A 253 47.00 -17.47 1.20
CA GLU A 253 45.54 -17.64 1.36
C GLU A 253 44.99 -16.69 2.43
N SER A 254 45.72 -16.55 3.57
CA SER A 254 45.43 -15.59 4.63
C SER A 254 45.47 -14.13 4.12
N VAL A 255 46.43 -13.81 3.24
CA VAL A 255 46.53 -12.49 2.58
C VAL A 255 45.34 -12.20 1.65
N ARG A 256 44.88 -13.22 0.90
CA ARG A 256 43.67 -13.07 0.02
C ARG A 256 42.41 -12.87 0.87
N PHE A 257 42.28 -13.63 1.96
CA PHE A 257 41.18 -13.49 2.89
C PHE A 257 41.16 -12.09 3.53
N MET A 258 42.31 -11.61 4.07
CA MET A 258 42.38 -10.25 4.63
C MET A 258 42.09 -9.15 3.63
N LYS A 259 42.49 -9.29 2.37
CA LYS A 259 42.13 -8.32 1.30
C LYS A 259 40.64 -8.29 1.05
N ALA A 260 39.94 -9.42 1.08
CA ALA A 260 38.49 -9.49 0.92
C ALA A 260 37.78 -8.83 2.11
N GLU A 261 38.18 -9.15 3.35
CA GLU A 261 37.60 -8.58 4.57
C GLU A 261 37.87 -7.05 4.66
N LEU A 262 39.08 -6.60 4.29
CA LEU A 262 39.41 -5.19 4.23
C LEU A 262 38.55 -4.44 3.20
N SER A 263 38.20 -5.10 2.08
CA SER A 263 37.28 -4.53 1.09
C SER A 263 35.87 -4.32 1.69
N ILE A 264 35.38 -5.29 2.48
CA ILE A 264 34.08 -5.20 3.17
C ILE A 264 34.09 -4.03 4.17
N VAL A 265 35.16 -3.94 4.99
CA VAL A 265 35.31 -2.86 5.98
C VAL A 265 35.37 -1.49 5.29
N LYS A 266 36.15 -1.36 4.20
CA LYS A 266 36.22 -0.12 3.42
C LYS A 266 34.88 0.25 2.80
N GLN A 267 34.09 -0.72 2.34
CA GLN A 267 32.78 -0.48 1.79
C GLN A 267 31.78 -0.05 2.87
N ALA A 268 31.83 -0.68 4.04
CA ALA A 268 31.01 -0.29 5.19
C ALA A 268 31.38 1.10 5.72
N ALA A 269 32.68 1.40 5.85
CA ALA A 269 33.17 2.72 6.24
C ALA A 269 32.74 3.81 5.24
N ARG A 270 32.82 3.52 3.93
CA ARG A 270 32.37 4.44 2.90
C ARG A 270 30.87 4.74 2.99
N ARG A 271 30.04 3.71 3.24
CA ARG A 271 28.61 3.92 3.46
C ARG A 271 28.32 4.74 4.71
N LEU A 272 29.02 4.46 5.82
CA LEU A 272 28.90 5.25 7.05
C LEU A 272 29.34 6.71 6.85
N GLU A 273 30.38 6.95 6.05
CA GLU A 273 30.79 8.30 5.67
C GLU A 273 29.75 8.96 4.76
N GLU A 274 29.25 8.27 3.76
CA GLU A 274 28.18 8.76 2.86
C GLU A 274 26.91 9.09 3.65
N GLU A 275 26.49 8.23 4.61
CA GLU A 275 25.37 8.49 5.51
C GLU A 275 25.66 9.65 6.49
N LYS A 276 26.88 9.79 6.95
CA LYS A 276 27.31 10.87 7.87
C LYS A 276 27.42 12.23 7.17
N TYR A 277 27.82 12.23 5.90
CA TYR A 277 28.06 13.46 5.10
C TYR A 277 26.92 13.77 4.12
N SER A 278 25.93 12.87 3.95
CA SER A 278 24.68 13.17 3.26
C SER A 278 23.55 13.33 4.26
N PRO A 279 23.44 14.47 4.93
CA PRO A 279 22.37 14.73 5.90
C PRO A 279 21.01 14.87 5.22
N TYR A 280 20.90 14.51 3.97
CA TYR A 280 19.72 14.66 3.14
C TYR A 280 19.06 13.30 2.88
N ARG A 281 17.74 13.27 2.99
CA ARG A 281 16.88 12.15 2.65
C ARG A 281 15.94 12.56 1.54
N SER A 282 15.70 11.68 0.58
CA SER A 282 14.77 11.91 -0.51
C SER A 282 13.33 11.64 -0.07
N PHE A 283 12.42 12.51 -0.51
CA PHE A 283 10.98 12.43 -0.27
C PHE A 283 10.25 12.41 -1.60
N PHE A 284 9.36 11.43 -1.76
CA PHE A 284 8.54 11.25 -2.95
C PHE A 284 7.07 11.19 -2.56
N TYR A 285 6.23 11.83 -3.34
CA TYR A 285 4.79 11.80 -3.15
C TYR A 285 4.09 11.41 -4.45
N ALA A 286 3.11 10.52 -4.37
CA ALA A 286 2.31 10.11 -5.52
C ALA A 286 1.35 11.20 -6.02
N SER A 287 1.18 12.28 -5.25
CA SER A 287 0.33 13.43 -5.56
C SER A 287 1.17 14.70 -5.58
N ASP A 288 1.16 15.40 -6.71
CA ASP A 288 1.83 16.69 -6.88
C ASP A 288 1.30 17.73 -5.89
N ASP A 289 -0.02 17.72 -5.61
CA ASP A 289 -0.64 18.61 -4.63
C ASP A 289 -0.08 18.40 -3.22
N LYS A 290 0.12 17.12 -2.83
CA LYS A 290 0.72 16.80 -1.54
C LYS A 290 2.17 17.25 -1.47
N GLN A 291 2.93 17.00 -2.52
CA GLN A 291 4.33 17.42 -2.60
C GLN A 291 4.43 18.95 -2.48
N MET A 292 3.66 19.67 -3.26
CA MET A 292 3.63 21.13 -3.25
C MET A 292 3.22 21.70 -1.89
N TYR A 293 2.20 21.10 -1.24
CA TYR A 293 1.80 21.46 0.10
C TYR A 293 2.94 21.30 1.11
N VAL A 294 3.62 20.15 1.09
CA VAL A 294 4.72 19.86 2.03
C VAL A 294 5.86 20.84 1.81
N GLN A 295 6.26 21.11 0.57
CA GLN A 295 7.33 22.07 0.23
C GLN A 295 6.96 23.49 0.66
N GLN A 296 5.73 23.94 0.45
CA GLN A 296 5.24 25.25 0.90
C GLN A 296 5.29 25.38 2.43
N GLU A 297 4.83 24.36 3.15
CA GLU A 297 4.86 24.36 4.61
C GLU A 297 6.29 24.29 5.16
N MET A 298 7.18 23.55 4.50
CA MET A 298 8.61 23.54 4.84
C MET A 298 9.23 24.94 4.67
N THR A 299 8.99 25.58 3.53
CA THR A 299 9.43 26.94 3.27
C THR A 299 8.91 27.93 4.31
N ARG A 300 7.62 27.85 4.66
CA ARG A 300 6.99 28.68 5.69
C ARG A 300 7.63 28.50 7.07
N ARG A 301 8.10 27.30 7.39
CA ARG A 301 8.75 26.95 8.66
C ARG A 301 10.25 27.12 8.66
N GLY A 302 10.83 27.56 7.55
CA GLY A 302 12.27 27.73 7.41
C GLY A 302 13.05 26.41 7.35
N ILE A 303 12.41 25.30 6.97
CA ILE A 303 13.04 23.99 6.80
C ILE A 303 13.70 23.95 5.43
N PRO A 304 15.05 23.83 5.32
CA PRO A 304 15.74 23.81 4.06
C PRO A 304 15.52 22.47 3.33
N TYR A 305 15.34 22.53 2.01
CA TYR A 305 15.26 21.37 1.14
C TYR A 305 15.93 21.67 -0.23
N ARG A 306 16.22 20.60 -0.98
CA ARG A 306 16.74 20.67 -2.35
C ARG A 306 15.73 19.99 -3.27
N GLU A 307 15.54 20.56 -4.45
CA GLU A 307 14.72 19.89 -5.47
C GLU A 307 15.47 18.70 -6.05
N ALA A 308 14.75 17.61 -6.30
CA ALA A 308 15.22 16.39 -6.95
C ALA A 308 14.31 16.04 -8.12
N GLU A 309 14.79 15.20 -9.04
CA GLU A 309 14.12 14.90 -10.31
C GLU A 309 12.66 14.43 -10.14
N ASN A 310 12.36 13.69 -9.05
CA ASN A 310 11.01 13.16 -8.76
C ASN A 310 10.53 13.51 -7.34
N GLY A 311 10.95 14.64 -6.77
CA GLY A 311 10.56 15.00 -5.41
C GLY A 311 11.47 16.05 -4.81
N PHE A 312 11.86 15.89 -3.56
CA PHE A 312 12.84 16.77 -2.91
C PHE A 312 13.67 16.00 -1.88
N GLU A 313 14.78 16.59 -1.47
CA GLU A 313 15.66 16.08 -0.42
C GLU A 313 15.72 17.07 0.73
N ALA A 314 15.63 16.57 1.96
CA ALA A 314 15.75 17.38 3.17
C ALA A 314 16.63 16.69 4.21
N GLN A 315 17.21 17.49 5.12
CA GLN A 315 18.07 16.96 6.17
C GLN A 315 17.28 16.10 7.17
N ASP A 316 17.85 15.00 7.63
CA ASP A 316 17.25 14.07 8.56
C ASP A 316 16.89 14.70 9.92
N CYS A 317 17.59 15.75 10.35
CA CYS A 317 17.25 16.50 11.55
C CYS A 317 15.82 17.08 11.54
N TYR A 318 15.25 17.34 10.36
CA TYR A 318 13.88 17.86 10.18
C TYR A 318 12.83 16.78 9.94
N LEU A 319 13.18 15.50 10.01
CA LEU A 319 12.27 14.40 9.68
C LEU A 319 10.97 14.40 10.52
N LYS A 320 11.06 14.77 11.80
CA LYS A 320 9.86 14.83 12.67
C LYS A 320 8.91 15.93 12.23
N GLU A 321 9.44 17.09 11.89
CA GLU A 321 8.70 18.26 11.40
C GLU A 321 8.07 17.96 10.06
N ILE A 322 8.80 17.34 9.13
CA ILE A 322 8.29 16.96 7.82
C ILE A 322 7.16 15.94 7.96
N ARG A 323 7.30 14.93 8.79
CA ARG A 323 6.22 13.95 9.08
C ARG A 323 5.00 14.61 9.74
N ALA A 324 5.19 15.62 10.56
CA ALA A 324 4.07 16.38 11.13
C ALA A 324 3.34 17.20 10.04
N ILE A 325 4.08 17.78 9.09
CA ILE A 325 3.51 18.45 7.92
C ILE A 325 2.74 17.46 7.06
N GLU A 326 3.30 16.29 6.76
CA GLU A 326 2.62 15.22 6.01
C GLU A 326 1.28 14.81 6.63
N LYS A 327 1.24 14.67 7.96
CA LYS A 327 0.01 14.34 8.70
C LYS A 327 -1.02 15.45 8.67
N SER A 328 -0.60 16.70 8.52
CA SER A 328 -1.51 17.84 8.42
C SER A 328 -2.09 18.03 7.03
N TYR A 329 -1.48 17.40 6.00
CA TYR A 329 -2.05 17.38 4.66
C TYR A 329 -3.37 16.62 4.68
N ARG A 330 -4.43 17.35 4.35
CA ARG A 330 -5.73 16.75 4.04
C ARG A 330 -5.82 16.75 2.52
N THR A 331 -5.91 15.58 1.91
CA THR A 331 -6.26 15.48 0.49
C THR A 331 -7.50 16.35 0.29
N PRO A 332 -7.47 17.37 -0.56
CA PRO A 332 -8.66 18.14 -0.85
C PRO A 332 -9.71 17.13 -1.32
N THR A 333 -10.75 16.93 -0.55
CA THR A 333 -11.94 16.30 -1.09
C THR A 333 -12.44 17.26 -2.13
N VAL A 334 -12.09 16.98 -3.39
CA VAL A 334 -12.58 17.74 -4.54
C VAL A 334 -14.10 17.69 -4.44
N SER A 335 -14.68 18.76 -3.94
CA SER A 335 -16.11 18.81 -3.72
C SER A 335 -16.80 18.62 -5.08
N TYR A 336 -18.01 18.09 -5.10
CA TYR A 336 -18.79 18.02 -6.35
C TYR A 336 -18.94 19.40 -7.04
N ARG A 337 -18.80 20.48 -6.27
CA ARG A 337 -18.79 21.86 -6.77
C ARG A 337 -17.51 22.19 -7.52
N ASP A 338 -16.38 21.81 -6.95
CA ASP A 338 -15.07 22.13 -7.56
C ASP A 338 -14.87 21.30 -8.83
N ARG A 339 -15.22 20.01 -8.83
CA ARG A 339 -15.23 19.19 -10.06
C ARG A 339 -16.14 19.77 -11.14
N LEU A 340 -17.34 20.23 -10.74
CA LEU A 340 -18.27 20.82 -11.69
C LEU A 340 -17.73 22.15 -12.26
N ARG A 341 -16.99 22.94 -11.48
CA ARG A 341 -16.28 24.13 -11.99
C ARG A 341 -15.24 23.75 -13.04
N GLU A 342 -14.31 22.85 -12.69
CA GLU A 342 -13.24 22.40 -13.57
C GLU A 342 -13.80 21.80 -14.88
N ASP A 343 -14.87 21.03 -14.80
CA ASP A 343 -15.49 20.44 -15.98
C ASP A 343 -16.19 21.50 -16.84
N ILE A 344 -16.89 22.47 -16.23
CA ILE A 344 -17.48 23.61 -16.94
C ILE A 344 -16.38 24.43 -17.61
N ASP A 345 -15.32 24.78 -16.92
CA ASP A 345 -14.22 25.60 -17.44
C ASP A 345 -13.54 24.92 -18.64
N ARG A 346 -13.33 23.61 -18.56
CA ARG A 346 -12.79 22.80 -19.66
C ARG A 346 -13.73 22.75 -20.87
N MET A 347 -15.03 22.55 -20.63
CA MET A 347 -16.04 22.44 -21.69
C MET A 347 -16.35 23.79 -22.33
N LEU A 348 -16.22 24.90 -21.59
CA LEU A 348 -16.32 26.26 -22.14
C LEU A 348 -15.32 26.52 -23.26
N LEU A 349 -14.10 26.02 -23.13
CA LEU A 349 -13.06 26.15 -24.17
C LEU A 349 -13.41 25.39 -25.46
N GLN A 350 -14.34 24.45 -25.40
CA GLN A 350 -14.75 23.58 -26.51
C GLN A 350 -16.17 23.90 -27.03
N SER A 351 -16.87 24.82 -26.39
CA SER A 351 -18.28 25.14 -26.72
C SER A 351 -18.37 26.50 -27.39
N SER A 352 -19.06 26.53 -28.50
CA SER A 352 -19.37 27.77 -29.26
C SER A 352 -20.66 28.46 -28.79
N SER A 353 -21.47 27.75 -27.99
CA SER A 353 -22.75 28.26 -27.49
C SER A 353 -23.08 27.69 -26.11
N PHE A 354 -23.90 28.40 -25.31
CA PHE A 354 -24.37 27.93 -24.03
C PHE A 354 -25.16 26.61 -24.14
N GLN A 355 -25.87 26.42 -25.26
CA GLN A 355 -26.58 25.19 -25.51
C GLN A 355 -25.63 24.00 -25.71
N GLU A 356 -24.56 24.22 -26.46
CA GLU A 356 -23.50 23.22 -26.67
C GLU A 356 -22.79 22.85 -25.36
N LEU A 357 -22.53 23.83 -24.48
CA LEU A 357 -22.01 23.57 -23.13
C LEU A 357 -22.95 22.67 -22.32
N LEU A 358 -24.27 22.93 -22.36
CA LEU A 358 -25.25 22.08 -21.67
C LEU A 358 -25.33 20.66 -22.26
N GLN A 359 -25.11 20.55 -23.56
CA GLN A 359 -25.03 19.26 -24.24
C GLN A 359 -23.78 18.50 -23.82
N HIS A 360 -22.60 19.12 -23.83
CA HIS A 360 -21.35 18.51 -23.37
C HIS A 360 -21.42 18.06 -21.89
N LEU A 361 -22.06 18.85 -21.03
CA LEU A 361 -22.33 18.44 -19.66
C LEU A 361 -23.20 17.18 -19.58
N THR A 362 -24.23 17.11 -20.42
CA THR A 362 -25.14 15.94 -20.46
C THR A 362 -24.41 14.69 -20.99
N GLU A 363 -23.64 14.83 -22.05
CA GLU A 363 -22.81 13.77 -22.63
C GLU A 363 -21.76 13.25 -21.67
N SER A 364 -21.23 14.13 -20.80
CA SER A 364 -20.29 13.79 -19.73
C SER A 364 -20.95 13.20 -18.48
N GLY A 365 -22.23 12.86 -18.55
CA GLY A 365 -22.97 12.16 -17.50
C GLY A 365 -23.60 13.05 -16.43
N TYR A 366 -23.61 14.36 -16.62
CA TYR A 366 -24.33 15.28 -15.75
C TYR A 366 -25.83 15.33 -16.09
N GLN A 367 -26.67 15.37 -15.07
CA GLN A 367 -28.10 15.67 -15.29
C GLN A 367 -28.33 17.18 -15.27
N VAL A 368 -28.73 17.74 -16.37
CA VAL A 368 -29.00 19.18 -16.53
C VAL A 368 -30.48 19.46 -16.38
N ARG A 369 -30.84 20.42 -15.53
CA ARG A 369 -32.18 20.94 -15.37
C ARG A 369 -32.20 22.42 -15.76
N THR A 370 -33.00 22.74 -16.75
CA THR A 370 -33.25 24.12 -17.22
C THR A 370 -34.56 24.64 -16.63
N GLY A 371 -34.60 25.90 -16.20
CA GLY A 371 -35.76 26.59 -15.63
C GLY A 371 -35.40 28.04 -15.32
N LYS A 372 -36.00 28.66 -14.28
CA LYS A 372 -35.62 30.01 -13.84
C LYS A 372 -34.08 30.13 -13.58
N TYR A 373 -33.43 29.04 -13.21
CA TYR A 373 -31.99 28.90 -13.04
C TYR A 373 -31.55 27.53 -13.59
N VAL A 374 -30.41 27.50 -14.25
CA VAL A 374 -29.79 26.24 -14.65
C VAL A 374 -29.17 25.56 -13.44
N ALA A 375 -29.44 24.29 -13.28
CA ALA A 375 -28.89 23.47 -12.22
C ALA A 375 -28.40 22.13 -12.78
N VAL A 376 -27.25 21.69 -12.31
CA VAL A 376 -26.55 20.49 -12.78
C VAL A 376 -26.37 19.54 -11.62
N LYS A 377 -26.66 18.27 -11.84
CA LYS A 377 -26.46 17.21 -10.85
C LYS A 377 -25.33 16.30 -11.33
N PRO A 378 -24.26 16.14 -10.56
CA PRO A 378 -23.17 15.21 -10.88
C PRO A 378 -23.64 13.76 -10.94
N PHE A 379 -22.97 12.92 -11.72
CA PHE A 379 -23.31 11.50 -11.93
C PHE A 379 -23.51 10.70 -10.61
N ARG A 380 -22.74 11.01 -9.58
CA ARG A 380 -22.87 10.40 -8.22
C ARG A 380 -23.39 11.36 -7.16
N GLY A 381 -23.76 12.57 -7.54
CA GLY A 381 -24.26 13.57 -6.61
C GLY A 381 -25.74 13.33 -6.25
N GLU A 382 -26.13 13.59 -5.02
CA GLU A 382 -27.52 13.47 -4.57
C GLU A 382 -28.37 14.71 -4.89
N ARG A 383 -27.74 15.88 -5.09
CA ARG A 383 -28.43 17.18 -5.20
C ARG A 383 -28.01 17.94 -6.45
N TYR A 384 -28.98 18.71 -6.99
CA TYR A 384 -28.70 19.67 -8.04
C TYR A 384 -27.94 20.88 -7.50
N ILE A 385 -26.86 21.26 -8.18
CA ILE A 385 -26.05 22.45 -7.91
C ILE A 385 -26.46 23.51 -8.91
N ARG A 386 -26.91 24.67 -8.47
CA ARG A 386 -27.25 25.79 -9.36
C ARG A 386 -25.96 26.43 -9.86
N LEU A 387 -25.84 26.70 -11.15
CA LEU A 387 -24.65 27.32 -11.74
C LEU A 387 -24.30 28.63 -11.02
N LYS A 388 -25.28 29.50 -10.73
CA LYS A 388 -25.05 30.73 -9.97
C LYS A 388 -24.44 30.53 -8.58
N SER A 389 -24.52 29.35 -7.99
CA SER A 389 -23.91 29.05 -6.70
C SER A 389 -22.46 28.61 -6.78
N LEU A 390 -21.92 28.47 -7.99
CA LEU A 390 -20.53 28.15 -8.23
C LEU A 390 -19.63 29.39 -8.20
N GLY A 391 -20.20 30.58 -8.45
CA GLY A 391 -19.51 31.87 -8.48
C GLY A 391 -20.25 32.84 -9.38
N GLU A 392 -19.86 34.12 -9.33
CA GLU A 392 -20.47 35.19 -10.16
C GLU A 392 -20.26 34.92 -11.65
N ASP A 393 -19.07 34.48 -12.06
CA ASP A 393 -18.73 34.14 -13.44
C ASP A 393 -19.65 33.09 -14.03
N TYR A 394 -20.07 32.11 -13.22
CA TYR A 394 -20.99 31.04 -13.64
C TYR A 394 -22.46 31.48 -13.63
N SER A 395 -22.80 32.57 -12.97
CA SER A 395 -24.16 33.12 -12.98
C SER A 395 -24.46 33.85 -14.27
N GLU A 396 -23.44 34.38 -14.93
CA GLU A 396 -23.52 35.19 -16.14
C GLU A 396 -23.16 34.42 -17.44
N LEU A 397 -22.76 33.13 -17.33
CA LEU A 397 -22.36 32.30 -18.46
C LEU A 397 -23.36 32.32 -19.62
N ALA A 398 -24.63 32.45 -19.33
CA ALA A 398 -25.68 32.58 -20.33
C ALA A 398 -25.81 33.99 -20.95
N ARG A 399 -25.18 35.02 -20.35
CA ARG A 399 -25.33 36.43 -20.77
C ARG A 399 -24.05 37.01 -21.33
N SER A 400 -22.87 36.66 -20.81
CA SER A 400 -21.62 37.39 -21.09
C SER A 400 -20.66 36.66 -22.02
N ILE A 401 -20.62 35.33 -22.02
CA ILE A 401 -19.63 34.57 -22.81
C ILE A 401 -20.15 34.31 -24.24
N PHE A 402 -21.48 34.34 -24.42
CA PHE A 402 -22.10 34.21 -25.75
C PHE A 402 -22.93 35.46 -26.07
N PRO A 403 -22.30 36.57 -26.45
CA PRO A 403 -23.03 37.80 -26.74
C PRO A 403 -23.83 37.67 -28.02
N MET A 404 -25.13 37.82 -27.85
CA MET A 404 -26.11 38.17 -28.84
C MET A 404 -26.72 37.10 -29.74
N GLY A 405 -27.95 36.88 -29.51
CA GLY A 405 -28.91 36.57 -30.55
C GLY A 405 -30.17 35.84 -30.12
N ILE A 406 -30.34 35.38 -28.90
CA ILE A 406 -31.55 34.62 -28.60
C ILE A 406 -32.09 34.94 -27.21
N THR A 407 -33.18 35.72 -27.20
CA THR A 407 -34.03 35.87 -26.00
C THR A 407 -34.85 34.59 -25.84
N GLN A 408 -34.40 33.71 -24.93
CA GLN A 408 -35.18 32.51 -24.59
C GLN A 408 -36.28 32.87 -23.59
N ARG A 409 -37.55 32.75 -23.99
CA ARG A 409 -38.64 32.57 -23.03
C ARG A 409 -38.79 31.08 -22.73
N MET A 410 -38.40 30.68 -21.52
CA MET A 410 -38.73 29.35 -21.02
C MET A 410 -40.18 29.32 -20.60
N GLY A 411 -41.01 28.60 -21.34
CA GLY A 411 -42.38 28.28 -20.96
C GLY A 411 -42.37 27.14 -19.91
N CYS A 412 -43.25 27.21 -18.94
CA CYS A 412 -43.55 26.10 -18.02
C CYS A 412 -44.07 24.92 -18.87
N GLY A 413 -43.24 23.91 -19.11
CA GLY A 413 -43.69 22.73 -19.85
C GLY A 413 -42.69 22.14 -20.82
N GLY A 414 -41.42 22.07 -20.50
CA GLY A 414 -40.46 21.09 -21.05
C GLY A 414 -40.22 21.06 -22.58
N LYS A 415 -40.54 22.10 -23.35
CA LYS A 415 -40.14 22.23 -24.76
C LYS A 415 -39.55 23.59 -25.03
N MET A 416 -38.27 23.64 -25.41
CA MET A 416 -37.64 24.83 -25.94
C MET A 416 -38.32 25.21 -27.28
N GLN A 417 -38.84 26.43 -27.38
CA GLN A 417 -39.23 27.03 -28.66
C GLN A 417 -38.24 28.16 -28.95
N PHE A 418 -37.59 28.08 -30.10
CA PHE A 418 -36.78 29.15 -30.69
C PHE A 418 -37.70 30.11 -31.45
N ARG A 419 -37.51 31.41 -31.25
CA ARG A 419 -37.97 32.44 -32.20
C ARG A 419 -36.74 33.18 -32.72
N ALA A 420 -36.74 33.31 -34.03
CA ALA A 420 -35.76 34.04 -34.81
C ALA A 420 -35.81 35.56 -34.51
#